data_82aaf06fb49a9316b005811bfa2d8aa0
#
_entry.id   82aaf06fb49a9316b005811bfa2d8aa0
#
_cell.length_a   1.000
_cell.length_b   1.000
_cell.length_c   1.000
_cell.angle_alpha   90.00
_cell.angle_beta   90.00
_cell.angle_gamma   90.00
#
_symmetry.space_group_name_H-M   'P 1'
#
loop_
_entity.id
_entity.type
_entity.pdbx_description
1 polymer ?
#
loop_
_entity_poly.entity_id
_entity_poly.type
_entity_poly.pdbx_seq_one_letter_code
_entity_poly.pdbx_strand_id
1 'polypeptide(L)'
;MGKLLLFVLAGLLPLRLPADVKLPAIFTDNMVLQRESDVKLWGTAAPDRTVRITTSWDGARYEVPSDAEGRWTATVRTPEAGGPHTVTLTDGRHPVTLSNVLIGEVWICSGQSNMEMRVGDRVTGMEQELAEAEGYPEIRLLHIDNTTSPMPLDDAKVRDGGWQVCSAERVRDFSATGYFFGKELHRELGGPVGVIENRGGGPLGVAWS
;
A
#
# COMPACT_ATOMS: atom_id res chain seq x y z
N MET A 1 -26.65 -11.43 65.25
CA MET A 1 -25.32 -11.57 64.65
C MET A 1 -25.47 -11.65 63.16
N GLY A 2 -25.40 -10.49 62.48
CA GLY A 2 -25.52 -10.39 61.02
C GLY A 2 -24.14 -10.50 60.36
N LYS A 3 -23.96 -11.45 59.47
CA LYS A 3 -22.74 -11.60 58.67
C LYS A 3 -22.82 -10.65 57.46
N LEU A 4 -21.94 -9.64 57.46
CA LEU A 4 -21.76 -8.73 56.36
C LEU A 4 -20.94 -9.46 55.25
N LEU A 5 -21.56 -9.75 54.11
CA LEU A 5 -20.90 -10.32 52.94
C LEU A 5 -20.30 -9.18 52.11
N LEU A 6 -18.98 -9.06 52.15
CA LEU A 6 -18.24 -8.09 51.30
C LEU A 6 -18.07 -8.68 49.91
N PHE A 7 -18.83 -8.16 48.93
CA PHE A 7 -18.58 -8.47 47.49
C PHE A 7 -17.42 -7.64 46.99
N VAL A 8 -16.27 -8.29 46.79
CA VAL A 8 -15.14 -7.70 46.05
C VAL A 8 -15.45 -7.79 44.55
N LEU A 9 -15.85 -6.68 43.95
CA LEU A 9 -15.99 -6.56 42.54
C LEU A 9 -14.57 -6.46 41.93
N ALA A 10 -13.98 -7.59 41.53
CA ALA A 10 -12.74 -7.62 40.79
C ALA A 10 -13.02 -7.07 39.35
N GLY A 11 -12.69 -5.79 39.16
CA GLY A 11 -12.74 -5.18 37.85
C GLY A 11 -11.80 -5.90 36.88
N LEU A 12 -12.34 -6.62 35.90
CA LEU A 12 -11.61 -7.14 34.78
C LEU A 12 -11.08 -5.93 33.97
N LEU A 13 -9.87 -5.49 34.25
CA LEU A 13 -9.14 -4.61 33.33
C LEU A 13 -8.95 -5.41 32.05
N PRO A 14 -9.38 -4.87 30.88
CA PRO A 14 -9.13 -5.53 29.62
C PRO A 14 -7.61 -5.67 29.45
N LEU A 15 -7.11 -6.91 29.39
CA LEU A 15 -5.75 -7.19 28.94
C LEU A 15 -5.65 -6.68 27.49
N ARG A 16 -5.15 -5.47 27.32
CA ARG A 16 -4.76 -4.97 25.99
C ARG A 16 -3.53 -5.76 25.58
N LEU A 17 -3.73 -6.74 24.70
CA LEU A 17 -2.61 -7.40 24.03
C LEU A 17 -1.80 -6.31 23.31
N PRO A 18 -0.47 -6.34 23.43
CA PRO A 18 0.37 -5.39 22.76
C PRO A 18 0.17 -5.54 21.24
N ALA A 19 -0.28 -4.48 20.59
CA ALA A 19 -0.41 -4.47 19.13
C ALA A 19 0.92 -3.98 18.54
N ASP A 20 1.51 -4.79 17.66
CA ASP A 20 2.64 -4.36 16.82
C ASP A 20 2.19 -3.29 15.80
N VAL A 21 3.14 -2.60 15.19
CA VAL A 21 2.82 -1.67 14.09
C VAL A 21 2.12 -2.45 12.98
N LYS A 22 0.93 -1.97 12.58
CA LYS A 22 0.16 -2.50 11.45
C LYS A 22 0.03 -1.45 10.39
N LEU A 23 0.22 -1.85 9.15
CA LEU A 23 0.15 -1.00 7.98
C LEU A 23 -1.10 -1.34 7.16
N PRO A 24 -1.71 -0.36 6.49
CA PRO A 24 -2.70 -0.61 5.43
C PRO A 24 -2.16 -1.49 4.33
N ALA A 25 -3.06 -2.19 3.65
CA ALA A 25 -2.72 -3.17 2.62
C ALA A 25 -1.97 -2.60 1.41
N ILE A 26 -1.98 -1.29 1.22
CA ILE A 26 -1.21 -0.61 0.16
C ILE A 26 0.27 -0.46 0.49
N PHE A 27 0.69 -0.60 1.75
CA PHE A 27 2.09 -0.52 2.15
C PHE A 27 2.67 -1.93 2.32
N THR A 28 3.26 -2.42 1.26
CA THR A 28 3.87 -3.76 1.23
C THR A 28 5.27 -3.70 0.61
N ASP A 29 5.97 -4.80 0.69
CA ASP A 29 7.18 -4.99 -0.11
C ASP A 29 6.90 -4.67 -1.58
N ASN A 30 7.93 -4.31 -2.33
CA ASN A 30 7.87 -3.94 -3.75
C ASN A 30 7.11 -2.65 -4.08
N MET A 31 6.60 -1.89 -3.09
CA MET A 31 5.87 -0.65 -3.35
C MET A 31 6.72 0.39 -4.06
N VAL A 32 6.05 1.30 -4.76
CA VAL A 32 6.66 2.55 -5.26
C VAL A 32 6.10 3.72 -4.47
N LEU A 33 6.97 4.61 -4.02
CA LEU A 33 6.60 5.90 -3.43
C LEU A 33 6.88 7.03 -4.43
N GLN A 34 5.99 8.03 -4.45
CA GLN A 34 6.16 9.19 -5.32
C GLN A 34 7.49 9.89 -5.03
N ARG A 35 8.28 10.15 -6.09
CA ARG A 35 9.57 10.83 -6.00
C ARG A 35 9.43 12.31 -5.62
N GLU A 36 10.48 12.88 -5.02
CA GLU A 36 10.63 14.31 -4.69
C GLU A 36 9.41 14.91 -3.96
N SER A 37 8.75 14.10 -3.13
CA SER A 37 7.46 14.42 -2.52
C SER A 37 7.47 14.22 -1.02
N ASP A 38 6.54 14.87 -0.36
CA ASP A 38 6.22 14.62 1.04
C ASP A 38 5.14 13.54 1.10
N VAL A 39 5.56 12.28 1.26
CA VAL A 39 4.69 11.11 1.23
C VAL A 39 4.15 10.83 2.63
N LYS A 40 2.84 10.60 2.75
CA LYS A 40 2.22 10.18 4.00
C LYS A 40 2.30 8.67 4.13
N LEU A 41 2.79 8.22 5.28
CA LEU A 41 2.69 6.85 5.77
C LEU A 41 1.78 6.85 6.99
N TRP A 42 0.90 5.86 7.10
CA TRP A 42 -0.03 5.76 8.22
C TRP A 42 -0.31 4.32 8.59
N GLY A 43 -0.90 4.13 9.74
CA GLY A 43 -1.27 2.81 10.22
C GLY A 43 -1.74 2.84 11.66
N THR A 44 -1.68 1.68 12.31
CA THR A 44 -2.00 1.55 13.73
C THR A 44 -0.84 0.94 14.51
N ALA A 45 -0.78 1.27 15.79
CA ALA A 45 0.15 0.72 16.78
C ALA A 45 -0.57 0.61 18.12
N ALA A 46 0.12 0.26 19.21
CA ALA A 46 -0.46 0.41 20.52
C ALA A 46 -0.73 1.90 20.82
N PRO A 47 -1.83 2.23 21.51
CA PRO A 47 -2.14 3.60 21.91
C PRO A 47 -1.03 4.27 22.69
N ASP A 48 -0.90 5.59 22.52
CA ASP A 48 0.04 6.45 23.24
C ASP A 48 1.51 5.97 23.16
N ARG A 49 1.88 5.43 21.98
CA ARG A 49 3.25 5.01 21.69
C ARG A 49 3.90 5.92 20.66
N THR A 50 5.20 5.95 20.67
CA THR A 50 5.98 6.60 19.60
C THR A 50 6.30 5.57 18.53
N VAL A 51 5.79 5.78 17.32
CA VAL A 51 6.18 5.03 16.13
C VAL A 51 7.41 5.70 15.52
N ARG A 52 8.45 4.90 15.33
CA ARG A 52 9.71 5.32 14.69
C ARG A 52 9.78 4.75 13.29
N ILE A 53 10.10 5.59 12.33
CA ILE A 53 10.25 5.21 10.93
C ILE A 53 11.69 5.56 10.53
N THR A 54 12.37 4.60 9.90
CA THR A 54 13.72 4.80 9.36
C THR A 54 13.70 4.48 7.88
N THR A 55 14.21 5.38 7.07
CA THR A 55 14.30 5.28 5.62
C THR A 55 15.75 5.01 5.21
N SER A 56 15.97 4.09 4.27
CA SER A 56 17.33 3.72 3.87
C SER A 56 17.97 4.67 2.85
N TRP A 57 17.18 5.50 2.17
CA TRP A 57 17.71 6.41 1.14
C TRP A 57 18.51 7.61 1.69
N ASP A 58 18.22 8.01 2.91
CA ASP A 58 18.88 9.14 3.59
C ASP A 58 19.25 8.83 5.04
N GLY A 59 18.83 7.69 5.57
CA GLY A 59 19.00 7.31 6.96
C GLY A 59 18.17 8.16 7.94
N ALA A 60 17.20 8.94 7.42
CA ALA A 60 16.37 9.79 8.25
C ALA A 60 15.51 8.98 9.22
N ARG A 61 15.24 9.58 10.38
CA ARG A 61 14.39 9.01 11.42
C ARG A 61 13.26 9.96 11.72
N TYR A 62 12.05 9.43 11.60
CA TYR A 62 10.82 10.15 11.91
C TYR A 62 10.22 9.52 13.17
N GLU A 63 9.71 10.35 14.07
CA GLU A 63 9.03 9.90 15.28
C GLU A 63 7.67 10.57 15.35
N VAL A 64 6.61 9.76 15.45
CA VAL A 64 5.25 10.26 15.54
C VAL A 64 4.49 9.52 16.64
N PRO A 65 3.65 10.19 17.43
CA PRO A 65 2.81 9.52 18.41
C PRO A 65 1.65 8.81 17.74
N SER A 66 1.24 7.67 18.29
CA SER A 66 -0.09 7.11 18.04
C SER A 66 -1.11 7.76 18.99
N ASP A 67 -2.35 7.93 18.51
CA ASP A 67 -3.44 8.47 19.30
C ASP A 67 -4.03 7.42 20.28
N ALA A 68 -5.10 7.79 20.98
CA ALA A 68 -5.78 6.91 21.95
C ALA A 68 -6.41 5.67 21.29
N GLU A 69 -6.71 5.74 20.01
CA GLU A 69 -7.20 4.63 19.18
C GLU A 69 -6.06 3.84 18.53
N GLY A 70 -4.81 4.27 18.73
CA GLY A 70 -3.62 3.66 18.17
C GLY A 70 -3.29 4.09 16.74
N ARG A 71 -3.98 5.08 16.17
CA ARG A 71 -3.72 5.57 14.80
C ARG A 71 -2.52 6.51 14.79
N TRP A 72 -1.73 6.42 13.75
CA TRP A 72 -0.59 7.31 13.55
C TRP A 72 -0.46 7.70 12.07
N THR A 73 0.11 8.86 11.82
CA THR A 73 0.44 9.34 10.48
C THR A 73 1.78 10.05 10.53
N ALA A 74 2.65 9.73 9.60
CA ALA A 74 3.94 10.37 9.42
C ALA A 74 4.06 10.92 7.99
N THR A 75 4.81 11.99 7.82
CA THR A 75 5.22 12.49 6.50
C THR A 75 6.71 12.22 6.34
N VAL A 76 7.08 11.50 5.28
CA VAL A 76 8.46 11.21 4.93
C VAL A 76 8.82 11.88 3.61
N ARG A 77 10.01 12.48 3.54
CA ARG A 77 10.51 13.08 2.30
C ARG A 77 11.16 12.02 1.44
N THR A 78 10.74 11.93 0.18
CA THR A 78 11.34 11.03 -0.82
C THR A 78 12.37 11.79 -1.68
N PRO A 79 13.47 11.14 -2.06
CA PRO A 79 14.47 11.69 -2.97
C PRO A 79 14.05 11.62 -4.44
N GLU A 80 14.99 11.84 -5.34
CA GLU A 80 14.89 11.51 -6.76
C GLU A 80 14.61 10.01 -6.96
N ALA A 81 14.18 9.67 -8.19
CA ALA A 81 13.85 8.29 -8.57
C ALA A 81 15.02 7.33 -8.38
N GLY A 82 14.75 6.14 -7.88
CA GLY A 82 15.76 5.10 -7.67
C GLY A 82 15.33 4.01 -6.68
N GLY A 83 16.29 3.24 -6.25
CA GLY A 83 16.12 2.11 -5.34
C GLY A 83 16.93 0.89 -5.77
N PRO A 84 16.74 -0.28 -5.14
CA PRO A 84 15.73 -0.53 -4.08
C PRO A 84 16.13 -0.01 -2.71
N HIS A 85 15.13 0.38 -1.94
CA HIS A 85 15.24 0.89 -0.59
C HIS A 85 14.49 0.03 0.42
N THR A 86 14.64 0.36 1.71
CA THR A 86 13.85 -0.20 2.80
C THR A 86 13.23 0.91 3.65
N VAL A 87 12.07 0.62 4.21
CA VAL A 87 11.41 1.45 5.23
C VAL A 87 11.14 0.57 6.44
N THR A 88 11.73 0.91 7.58
CA THR A 88 11.57 0.16 8.82
C THR A 88 10.75 0.96 9.82
N LEU A 89 9.72 0.34 10.37
CA LEU A 89 8.80 0.94 11.33
C LEU A 89 8.79 0.13 12.62
N THR A 90 8.76 0.80 13.77
CA THR A 90 8.67 0.13 15.07
C THR A 90 8.06 1.06 16.12
N ASP A 91 7.33 0.50 17.07
CA ASP A 91 6.87 1.17 18.29
C ASP A 91 7.74 0.78 19.53
N GLY A 92 8.93 0.28 19.26
CA GLY A 92 9.87 -0.21 20.28
C GLY A 92 9.76 -1.71 20.56
N ARG A 93 8.96 -2.44 19.78
CA ARG A 93 8.80 -3.91 19.82
C ARG A 93 9.33 -4.55 18.55
N HIS A 94 8.53 -5.39 17.91
CA HIS A 94 8.91 -6.05 16.65
C HIS A 94 8.92 -5.04 15.49
N PRO A 95 10.06 -4.83 14.82
CA PRO A 95 10.08 -3.95 13.67
C PRO A 95 9.35 -4.60 12.47
N VAL A 96 8.63 -3.78 11.72
CA VAL A 96 8.11 -4.11 10.40
C VAL A 96 9.04 -3.46 9.39
N THR A 97 9.56 -4.23 8.45
CA THR A 97 10.43 -3.71 7.39
C THR A 97 9.78 -3.97 6.03
N LEU A 98 9.56 -2.90 5.30
CA LEU A 98 9.16 -2.94 3.89
C LEU A 98 10.43 -2.94 3.04
N SER A 99 10.55 -3.96 2.20
CA SER A 99 11.73 -4.22 1.39
C SER A 99 11.47 -3.97 -0.09
N ASN A 100 12.54 -3.78 -0.86
CA ASN A 100 12.47 -3.57 -2.30
C ASN A 100 11.56 -2.40 -2.69
N VAL A 101 11.56 -1.35 -1.86
CA VAL A 101 10.82 -0.11 -2.09
C VAL A 101 11.53 0.69 -3.17
N LEU A 102 10.80 1.12 -4.19
CA LEU A 102 11.30 2.02 -5.22
C LEU A 102 10.75 3.43 -5.01
N ILE A 103 11.51 4.41 -5.45
CA ILE A 103 11.10 5.80 -5.53
C ILE A 103 10.92 6.15 -7.01
N GLY A 104 9.74 6.63 -7.40
CA GLY A 104 9.43 6.87 -8.81
C GLY A 104 8.10 7.58 -9.01
N GLU A 105 7.48 7.38 -10.15
CA GLU A 105 6.15 7.90 -10.44
C GLU A 105 5.08 6.93 -9.94
N VAL A 106 4.03 7.45 -9.30
CA VAL A 106 2.89 6.64 -8.82
C VAL A 106 1.60 7.15 -9.42
N TRP A 107 0.89 6.27 -10.12
CA TRP A 107 -0.35 6.61 -10.83
C TRP A 107 -1.49 5.69 -10.45
N ILE A 108 -2.66 6.29 -10.22
CA ILE A 108 -3.92 5.56 -10.00
C ILE A 108 -4.66 5.50 -11.33
N CYS A 109 -4.79 4.30 -11.86
CA CYS A 109 -5.53 4.00 -13.10
C CYS A 109 -6.90 3.46 -12.72
N SER A 110 -7.93 4.27 -12.93
CA SER A 110 -9.29 3.94 -12.52
C SER A 110 -10.29 4.20 -13.63
N GLY A 111 -11.35 3.41 -13.69
CA GLY A 111 -12.40 3.55 -14.70
C GLY A 111 -13.28 2.32 -14.82
N GLN A 112 -14.00 2.24 -15.95
CA GLN A 112 -14.96 1.17 -16.25
C GLN A 112 -14.38 0.17 -17.27
N SER A 113 -15.19 -0.23 -18.25
CA SER A 113 -14.92 -1.32 -19.20
C SER A 113 -13.56 -1.27 -19.87
N ASN A 114 -13.09 -0.10 -20.30
CA ASN A 114 -11.75 0.00 -20.91
C ASN A 114 -10.63 -0.21 -19.90
N MET A 115 -10.85 0.19 -18.64
CA MET A 115 -9.90 -0.08 -17.56
C MET A 115 -9.99 -1.52 -17.07
N GLU A 116 -11.12 -2.18 -17.21
CA GLU A 116 -11.32 -3.59 -16.84
C GLU A 116 -10.71 -4.57 -17.86
N MET A 117 -10.50 -4.14 -19.11
CA MET A 117 -9.88 -4.98 -20.13
C MET A 117 -8.45 -5.34 -19.73
N ARG A 118 -8.18 -6.63 -19.59
CA ARG A 118 -6.85 -7.12 -19.21
C ARG A 118 -5.97 -7.32 -20.41
N VAL A 119 -4.67 -7.30 -20.22
CA VAL A 119 -3.73 -7.66 -21.28
C VAL A 119 -4.03 -9.07 -21.81
N GLY A 120 -4.41 -10.00 -20.94
CA GLY A 120 -4.81 -11.36 -21.30
C GLY A 120 -6.14 -11.52 -22.03
N ASP A 121 -6.96 -10.47 -22.15
CA ASP A 121 -8.29 -10.50 -22.81
C ASP A 121 -8.21 -10.27 -24.33
N ARG A 122 -7.25 -10.88 -25.03
CA ARG A 122 -7.07 -10.80 -26.50
C ARG A 122 -6.59 -9.46 -27.02
N VAL A 123 -5.77 -8.75 -26.25
CA VAL A 123 -5.07 -7.55 -26.75
C VAL A 123 -4.13 -7.96 -27.90
N THR A 124 -4.14 -7.19 -28.99
CA THR A 124 -3.23 -7.43 -30.11
C THR A 124 -1.77 -7.33 -29.65
N GLY A 125 -0.96 -8.34 -29.96
CA GLY A 125 0.43 -8.41 -29.51
C GLY A 125 0.61 -8.92 -28.07
N MET A 126 -0.44 -9.44 -27.43
CA MET A 126 -0.41 -9.92 -26.04
C MET A 126 0.77 -10.87 -25.77
N GLU A 127 1.01 -11.87 -26.62
CA GLU A 127 2.08 -12.85 -26.40
C GLU A 127 3.47 -12.18 -26.35
N GLN A 128 3.71 -11.20 -27.22
CA GLN A 128 4.95 -10.42 -27.21
C GLN A 128 5.05 -9.58 -25.92
N GLU A 129 3.99 -8.89 -25.53
CA GLU A 129 3.95 -8.07 -24.30
C GLU A 129 4.22 -8.91 -23.04
N LEU A 130 3.62 -10.09 -22.95
CA LEU A 130 3.86 -11.01 -21.83
C LEU A 130 5.30 -11.52 -21.82
N ALA A 131 5.88 -11.82 -23.00
CA ALA A 131 7.28 -12.26 -23.08
C ALA A 131 8.27 -11.16 -22.68
N GLU A 132 7.94 -9.88 -22.92
CA GLU A 132 8.78 -8.73 -22.57
C GLU A 132 8.60 -8.27 -21.11
N ALA A 133 7.52 -8.66 -20.43
CA ALA A 133 7.12 -8.10 -19.14
C ALA A 133 8.21 -8.23 -18.06
N GLU A 134 8.96 -9.32 -18.03
CA GLU A 134 10.03 -9.53 -17.05
C GLU A 134 11.25 -8.62 -17.29
N GLY A 135 11.34 -8.00 -18.44
CA GLY A 135 12.35 -6.98 -18.77
C GLY A 135 12.11 -5.63 -18.10
N TYR A 136 10.96 -5.45 -17.39
CA TYR A 136 10.56 -4.20 -16.75
C TYR A 136 10.42 -4.34 -15.22
N PRO A 137 11.46 -4.77 -14.48
CA PRO A 137 11.34 -5.02 -13.04
C PRO A 137 11.10 -3.75 -12.21
N GLU A 138 11.28 -2.57 -12.77
CA GLU A 138 11.01 -1.29 -12.11
C GLU A 138 9.55 -0.84 -12.28
N ILE A 139 8.77 -1.51 -13.13
CA ILE A 139 7.32 -1.32 -13.13
C ILE A 139 6.73 -2.18 -12.01
N ARG A 140 5.91 -1.57 -11.17
CA ARG A 140 5.24 -2.24 -10.06
C ARG A 140 3.74 -2.08 -10.21
N LEU A 141 3.03 -3.16 -9.93
CA LEU A 141 1.60 -3.29 -10.16
C LEU A 141 0.89 -3.52 -8.83
N LEU A 142 -0.09 -2.71 -8.52
CA LEU A 142 -0.98 -2.92 -7.37
C LEU A 142 -2.43 -3.00 -7.86
N HIS A 143 -3.10 -4.09 -7.56
CA HIS A 143 -4.50 -4.28 -7.88
C HIS A 143 -5.36 -4.10 -6.63
N ILE A 144 -6.21 -3.07 -6.63
CA ILE A 144 -7.23 -2.86 -5.60
C ILE A 144 -8.49 -3.61 -6.01
N ASP A 145 -8.97 -4.51 -5.15
CA ASP A 145 -10.22 -5.23 -5.37
C ASP A 145 -11.44 -4.33 -5.26
N ASN A 146 -12.41 -4.58 -6.12
CA ASN A 146 -13.71 -3.92 -6.05
C ASN A 146 -14.39 -4.27 -4.73
N THR A 147 -14.66 -3.25 -3.94
CA THR A 147 -15.38 -3.39 -2.67
C THR A 147 -16.50 -2.36 -2.65
N THR A 148 -17.74 -2.85 -2.53
CA THR A 148 -18.89 -1.96 -2.32
C THR A 148 -19.07 -1.75 -0.83
N SER A 149 -19.10 -0.49 -0.39
CA SER A 149 -19.36 -0.13 1.00
C SER A 149 -20.26 1.09 1.06
N PRO A 150 -21.26 1.14 1.96
CA PRO A 150 -22.07 2.33 2.19
C PRO A 150 -21.33 3.42 2.97
N MET A 151 -20.15 3.13 3.50
CA MET A 151 -19.31 4.02 4.29
C MET A 151 -17.88 3.97 3.78
N PRO A 152 -17.10 5.06 3.91
CA PRO A 152 -15.67 5.02 3.65
C PRO A 152 -15.00 3.89 4.45
N LEU A 153 -14.07 3.18 3.83
CA LEU A 153 -13.29 2.13 4.48
C LEU A 153 -11.94 2.69 4.92
N ASP A 154 -11.45 2.21 6.06
CA ASP A 154 -10.14 2.62 6.59
C ASP A 154 -8.98 1.98 5.81
N ASP A 155 -9.24 0.91 5.05
CA ASP A 155 -8.25 0.21 4.25
C ASP A 155 -8.86 -0.37 2.98
N ALA A 156 -8.04 -0.53 1.95
CA ALA A 156 -8.40 -1.16 0.69
C ALA A 156 -8.11 -2.67 0.72
N LYS A 157 -8.91 -3.46 0.02
CA LYS A 157 -8.54 -4.84 -0.28
C LYS A 157 -7.63 -4.84 -1.50
N VAL A 158 -6.45 -5.46 -1.36
CA VAL A 158 -5.49 -5.62 -2.45
C VAL A 158 -5.36 -7.08 -2.82
N ARG A 159 -5.12 -7.35 -4.11
CA ARG A 159 -4.84 -8.71 -4.59
C ARG A 159 -3.39 -9.09 -4.34
N ASP A 160 -3.15 -10.38 -4.39
CA ASP A 160 -1.81 -10.99 -4.39
C ASP A 160 -0.92 -10.56 -3.22
N GLY A 161 -1.53 -10.04 -2.15
CA GLY A 161 -0.83 -9.58 -0.96
C GLY A 161 -0.16 -8.21 -1.10
N GLY A 162 -0.47 -7.44 -2.14
CA GLY A 162 0.05 -6.07 -2.32
C GLY A 162 0.77 -5.83 -3.64
N TRP A 163 1.79 -4.99 -3.62
CA TRP A 163 2.57 -4.61 -4.79
C TRP A 163 3.32 -5.79 -5.41
N GLN A 164 3.21 -5.92 -6.72
CA GLN A 164 3.85 -6.98 -7.49
C GLN A 164 4.90 -6.39 -8.44
N VAL A 165 6.02 -7.11 -8.58
CA VAL A 165 7.00 -6.83 -9.64
C VAL A 165 6.38 -7.22 -10.97
N CYS A 166 6.59 -6.42 -12.01
CA CYS A 166 6.13 -6.71 -13.36
C CYS A 166 6.64 -8.09 -13.82
N SER A 167 5.73 -8.93 -14.26
CA SER A 167 6.00 -10.26 -14.80
C SER A 167 4.89 -10.67 -15.75
N ALA A 168 5.13 -11.67 -16.59
CA ALA A 168 4.14 -12.20 -17.53
C ALA A 168 2.83 -12.60 -16.82
N GLU A 169 2.93 -13.25 -15.66
CA GLU A 169 1.77 -13.65 -14.86
C GLU A 169 0.96 -12.46 -14.39
N ARG A 170 1.61 -11.45 -13.83
CA ARG A 170 0.96 -10.27 -13.24
C ARG A 170 0.37 -9.35 -14.30
N VAL A 171 1.10 -9.14 -15.39
CA VAL A 171 0.63 -8.33 -16.52
C VAL A 171 -0.58 -8.95 -17.21
N ARG A 172 -0.64 -10.28 -17.32
CA ARG A 172 -1.77 -10.98 -17.96
C ARG A 172 -3.11 -10.57 -17.35
N ASP A 173 -3.18 -10.46 -16.02
CA ASP A 173 -4.41 -10.17 -15.30
C ASP A 173 -4.59 -8.68 -14.97
N PHE A 174 -3.63 -7.84 -15.32
CA PHE A 174 -3.68 -6.40 -15.09
C PHE A 174 -4.40 -5.64 -16.21
N SER A 175 -4.90 -4.44 -15.91
CA SER A 175 -5.49 -3.54 -16.89
C SER A 175 -4.54 -3.29 -18.06
N ALA A 176 -4.98 -3.57 -19.29
CA ALA A 176 -4.20 -3.25 -20.48
C ALA A 176 -3.91 -1.75 -20.56
N THR A 177 -4.92 -0.90 -20.34
CA THR A 177 -4.76 0.55 -20.35
C THR A 177 -3.77 1.02 -19.29
N GLY A 178 -3.87 0.51 -18.06
CA GLY A 178 -2.96 0.85 -16.97
C GLY A 178 -1.53 0.35 -17.22
N TYR A 179 -1.38 -0.87 -17.70
CA TYR A 179 -0.07 -1.44 -17.99
C TYR A 179 0.67 -0.71 -19.11
N PHE A 180 0.01 -0.49 -20.27
CA PHE A 180 0.65 0.21 -21.38
C PHE A 180 0.98 1.66 -21.06
N PHE A 181 0.13 2.34 -20.30
CA PHE A 181 0.42 3.67 -19.78
C PHE A 181 1.67 3.65 -18.88
N GLY A 182 1.74 2.74 -17.92
CA GLY A 182 2.91 2.61 -17.02
C GLY A 182 4.18 2.22 -17.76
N LYS A 183 4.09 1.32 -18.77
CA LYS A 183 5.22 0.92 -19.60
C LYS A 183 5.77 2.10 -20.41
N GLU A 184 4.90 2.90 -21.01
CA GLU A 184 5.34 4.07 -21.77
C GLU A 184 5.97 5.13 -20.87
N LEU A 185 5.39 5.41 -19.70
CA LEU A 185 5.99 6.30 -18.72
C LEU A 185 7.38 5.84 -18.30
N HIS A 186 7.53 4.54 -18.00
CA HIS A 186 8.84 3.98 -17.63
C HIS A 186 9.88 4.17 -18.75
N ARG A 187 9.48 3.97 -20.00
CA ARG A 187 10.37 4.16 -21.15
C ARG A 187 10.77 5.61 -21.36
N GLU A 188 9.85 6.54 -21.23
CA GLU A 188 10.07 7.97 -21.43
C GLU A 188 10.85 8.62 -20.28
N LEU A 189 10.57 8.22 -19.03
CA LEU A 189 11.18 8.82 -17.85
C LEU A 189 12.44 8.10 -17.39
N GLY A 190 12.65 6.85 -17.79
CA GLY A 190 13.83 6.06 -17.44
C GLY A 190 13.95 5.71 -15.96
N GLY A 191 12.82 5.62 -15.25
CA GLY A 191 12.80 5.35 -13.80
C GLY A 191 11.61 4.50 -13.34
N PRO A 192 11.55 4.16 -12.04
CA PRO A 192 10.49 3.31 -11.50
C PRO A 192 9.10 3.91 -11.67
N VAL A 193 8.12 3.05 -11.98
CA VAL A 193 6.70 3.41 -12.12
C VAL A 193 5.83 2.44 -11.35
N GLY A 194 5.06 2.98 -10.42
CA GLY A 194 4.00 2.26 -9.71
C GLY A 194 2.64 2.54 -10.34
N VAL A 195 1.95 1.48 -10.76
CA VAL A 195 0.60 1.57 -11.32
C VAL A 195 -0.37 0.91 -10.35
N ILE A 196 -1.29 1.72 -9.83
CA ILE A 196 -2.38 1.27 -8.96
C ILE A 196 -3.63 1.14 -9.83
N GLU A 197 -4.10 -0.07 -10.00
CA GLU A 197 -5.32 -0.35 -10.73
C GLU A 197 -6.50 -0.44 -9.77
N ASN A 198 -7.53 0.38 -10.03
CA ASN A 198 -8.83 0.27 -9.39
C ASN A 198 -9.92 0.19 -10.45
N ARG A 199 -10.40 -1.01 -10.73
CA ARG A 199 -11.48 -1.30 -11.68
C ARG A 199 -12.81 -1.29 -10.94
N GLY A 200 -13.65 -0.32 -11.19
CA GLY A 200 -14.98 -0.24 -10.61
C GLY A 200 -16.02 -0.12 -11.70
N GLY A 201 -16.67 -1.21 -12.08
CA GLY A 201 -17.90 -1.20 -12.88
C GLY A 201 -19.06 -0.69 -12.05
N GLY A 202 -19.15 0.62 -11.85
CA GLY A 202 -20.30 1.26 -11.20
C GLY A 202 -20.92 2.33 -12.09
N PRO A 203 -22.19 2.74 -11.88
CA PRO A 203 -22.76 3.85 -12.63
C PRO A 203 -21.94 5.11 -12.38
N LEU A 204 -21.62 5.80 -13.48
CA LEU A 204 -20.91 7.07 -13.51
C LEU A 204 -21.46 8.03 -12.46
N GLY A 205 -20.61 8.53 -11.58
CA GLY A 205 -20.91 9.63 -10.67
C GLY A 205 -21.17 9.25 -9.21
N VAL A 206 -21.42 7.99 -8.86
CA VAL A 206 -21.64 7.57 -7.47
C VAL A 206 -20.45 6.76 -6.89
N ALA A 207 -19.58 6.23 -7.74
CA ALA A 207 -18.42 5.43 -7.32
C ALA A 207 -17.20 6.26 -6.89
N TRP A 208 -17.22 7.58 -7.09
CA TRP A 208 -16.07 8.47 -6.90
C TRP A 208 -16.38 9.76 -6.13
N SER A 209 -17.54 9.84 -5.51
CA SER A 209 -17.96 10.98 -4.66
C SER A 209 -17.71 10.72 -3.17
#